data_d77afc67bf55444026ec27f61e52dc9d
#
_entry.id   d77afc67bf55444026ec27f61e52dc9d
#
_cell.length_a   1.000
_cell.length_b   1.000
_cell.length_c   1.000
_cell.angle_alpha   90.00
_cell.angle_beta   90.00
_cell.angle_gamma   90.00
#
_symmetry.space_group_name_H-M   'P 1'
#
loop_
_entity.id
_entity.type
_entity.pdbx_description
1 polymer ?
#
loop_
_entity_poly.entity_id
_entity_poly.type
_entity_poly.pdbx_seq_one_letter_code
_entity_poly.pdbx_strand_id
1 'polypeptide(L)'
;MKRYQFLLFDADGTLLDFETACAHAFQRTYFAQGLDLQKPYSAQLLESYRKNNENWWGKLERGECTRPQLYLGRFADFLQENGLSGDPQALHETYFPLLGEGGDLLPGAEELVKRLKAAGYFLYLITNGKASTQRTRLERSGLQPYFEDCFISEDTGFAKPDFRFFDYVFSRIPGFSAKRGLVIGDSLSSDIQGAANAGLDSIWYAPSAAENKNKVPYTLLARSYEEILRFLCDE
;
A
#
# COMPACT_ATOMS: atom_id res chain seq x y z
N MET A 1 30.74 -1.03 -6.82
CA MET A 1 29.71 -2.05 -6.47
C MET A 1 28.50 -1.29 -5.95
N LYS A 2 27.29 -1.58 -6.43
CA LYS A 2 26.08 -0.91 -5.94
C LYS A 2 25.94 -1.07 -4.43
N ARG A 3 25.55 0.01 -3.73
CA ARG A 3 25.25 -0.01 -2.30
C ARG A 3 24.08 -0.95 -1.98
N TYR A 4 23.01 -0.87 -2.77
CA TYR A 4 21.82 -1.72 -2.63
C TYR A 4 21.74 -2.77 -3.74
N GLN A 5 21.05 -3.87 -3.47
CA GLN A 5 20.79 -4.95 -4.42
C GLN A 5 19.33 -5.37 -4.40
N PHE A 6 18.70 -5.36 -3.23
CA PHE A 6 17.33 -5.80 -3.00
C PHE A 6 16.45 -4.58 -2.74
N LEU A 7 15.49 -4.32 -3.61
CA LEU A 7 14.56 -3.22 -3.47
C LEU A 7 13.18 -3.77 -3.11
N LEU A 8 12.68 -3.37 -1.94
CA LEU A 8 11.40 -3.79 -1.38
C LEU A 8 10.40 -2.63 -1.57
N PHE A 9 9.55 -2.74 -2.58
CA PHE A 9 8.56 -1.71 -2.91
C PHE A 9 7.24 -1.95 -2.21
N ASP A 10 6.68 -0.92 -1.62
CA ASP A 10 5.25 -0.89 -1.36
C ASP A 10 4.45 -0.80 -2.67
N ALA A 11 3.15 -1.16 -2.61
CA ALA A 11 2.27 -1.17 -3.77
C ALA A 11 1.42 0.10 -3.87
N ASP A 12 0.58 0.35 -2.87
CA ASP A 12 -0.50 1.33 -2.88
C ASP A 12 0.00 2.73 -2.52
N GLY A 13 -0.16 3.71 -3.44
CA GLY A 13 0.41 5.04 -3.24
C GLY A 13 1.90 5.14 -3.61
N THR A 14 2.55 4.00 -3.85
CA THR A 14 3.95 3.94 -4.27
C THR A 14 4.12 3.56 -5.73
N LEU A 15 3.35 2.61 -6.25
CA LEU A 15 3.35 2.16 -7.65
C LEU A 15 1.94 2.13 -8.24
N LEU A 16 0.95 1.68 -7.46
CA LEU A 16 -0.45 1.57 -7.87
C LEU A 16 -1.23 2.81 -7.44
N ASP A 17 -2.09 3.31 -8.32
CA ASP A 17 -3.02 4.41 -8.01
C ASP A 17 -4.18 3.88 -7.14
N PHE A 18 -3.91 3.83 -5.83
CA PHE A 18 -4.91 3.41 -4.85
C PHE A 18 -6.08 4.39 -4.78
N GLU A 19 -5.82 5.69 -4.89
CA GLU A 19 -6.85 6.72 -4.74
C GLU A 19 -7.94 6.60 -5.79
N THR A 20 -7.55 6.41 -7.05
CA THR A 20 -8.48 6.19 -8.16
C THR A 20 -9.22 4.86 -8.01
N ALA A 21 -8.50 3.77 -7.70
CA ALA A 21 -9.11 2.46 -7.49
C ALA A 21 -10.09 2.45 -6.33
N CYS A 22 -9.73 3.07 -5.20
CA CYS A 22 -10.56 3.22 -4.02
C CYS A 22 -11.85 4.00 -4.32
N ALA A 23 -11.73 5.14 -5.03
CA ALA A 23 -12.88 5.97 -5.39
C ALA A 23 -13.88 5.21 -6.27
N HIS A 24 -13.40 4.51 -7.30
CA HIS A 24 -14.24 3.71 -8.20
C HIS A 24 -14.89 2.54 -7.47
N ALA A 25 -14.12 1.80 -6.67
CA ALA A 25 -14.65 0.67 -5.92
C ALA A 25 -15.71 1.11 -4.91
N PHE A 26 -15.46 2.19 -4.18
CA PHE A 26 -16.39 2.71 -3.20
C PHE A 26 -17.68 3.22 -3.85
N GLN A 27 -17.58 4.00 -4.93
CA GLN A 27 -18.74 4.50 -5.67
C GLN A 27 -19.61 3.35 -6.16
N ARG A 28 -19.01 2.35 -6.79
CA ARG A 28 -19.74 1.17 -7.31
C ARG A 28 -20.37 0.35 -6.17
N THR A 29 -19.67 0.21 -5.04
CA THR A 29 -20.20 -0.44 -3.84
C THR A 29 -21.40 0.32 -3.30
N TYR A 30 -21.33 1.65 -3.23
CA TYR A 30 -22.39 2.53 -2.75
C TYR A 30 -23.69 2.32 -3.53
N PHE A 31 -23.61 2.30 -4.87
CA PHE A 31 -24.76 2.05 -5.73
C PHE A 31 -25.23 0.58 -5.67
N ALA A 32 -24.31 -0.38 -5.69
CA ALA A 32 -24.68 -1.80 -5.66
C ALA A 32 -25.41 -2.19 -4.37
N GLN A 33 -25.15 -1.49 -3.26
CA GLN A 33 -25.80 -1.70 -1.98
C GLN A 33 -27.04 -0.81 -1.76
N GLY A 34 -27.48 -0.06 -2.79
CA GLY A 34 -28.68 0.78 -2.75
C GLY A 34 -28.61 1.95 -1.76
N LEU A 35 -27.40 2.37 -1.37
CA LEU A 35 -27.24 3.49 -0.44
C LEU A 35 -27.63 4.83 -1.07
N ASP A 36 -27.57 4.93 -2.41
CA ASP A 36 -28.00 6.09 -3.19
C ASP A 36 -29.50 6.36 -3.09
N LEU A 37 -30.30 5.35 -2.78
CA LEU A 37 -31.73 5.49 -2.51
C LEU A 37 -32.02 6.20 -1.17
N GLN A 38 -31.08 6.15 -0.24
CA GLN A 38 -31.16 6.82 1.06
C GLN A 38 -30.54 8.22 1.02
N LYS A 39 -29.42 8.36 0.32
CA LYS A 39 -28.69 9.62 0.20
C LYS A 39 -27.96 9.68 -1.14
N PRO A 40 -28.08 10.74 -1.93
CA PRO A 40 -27.34 10.87 -3.20
C PRO A 40 -25.82 10.78 -2.97
N TYR A 41 -25.13 10.04 -3.85
CA TYR A 41 -23.67 9.95 -3.80
C TYR A 41 -23.00 11.33 -3.95
N SER A 42 -21.96 11.58 -3.18
CA SER A 42 -21.22 12.84 -3.23
C SER A 42 -19.75 12.68 -2.88
N ALA A 43 -18.92 13.66 -3.24
CA ALA A 43 -17.51 13.68 -2.87
C ALA A 43 -17.30 13.67 -1.34
N GLN A 44 -18.20 14.25 -0.56
CA GLN A 44 -18.15 14.25 0.90
C GLN A 44 -18.31 12.84 1.48
N LEU A 45 -19.12 11.99 0.85
CA LEU A 45 -19.28 10.59 1.26
C LEU A 45 -18.02 9.78 0.98
N LEU A 46 -17.38 9.99 -0.16
CA LEU A 46 -16.10 9.37 -0.46
C LEU A 46 -15.03 9.79 0.54
N GLU A 47 -14.97 11.06 0.87
CA GLU A 47 -14.00 11.58 1.84
C GLU A 47 -14.26 11.04 3.25
N SER A 48 -15.51 10.94 3.70
CA SER A 48 -15.86 10.27 4.95
C SER A 48 -15.40 8.80 4.96
N TYR A 49 -15.61 8.09 3.86
CA TYR A 49 -15.13 6.70 3.75
C TYR A 49 -13.60 6.61 3.80
N ARG A 50 -12.88 7.47 3.06
CA ARG A 50 -11.41 7.51 3.05
C ARG A 50 -10.84 7.71 4.45
N LYS A 51 -11.39 8.70 5.17
CA LYS A 51 -10.99 8.99 6.55
C LYS A 51 -11.20 7.79 7.48
N ASN A 52 -12.36 7.12 7.38
CA ASN A 52 -12.62 5.91 8.15
C ASN A 52 -11.68 4.77 7.77
N ASN A 53 -11.42 4.58 6.48
CA ASN A 53 -10.49 3.58 5.97
C ASN A 53 -9.07 3.81 6.52
N GLU A 54 -8.55 5.03 6.40
CA GLU A 54 -7.22 5.41 6.92
C GLU A 54 -7.13 5.20 8.44
N ASN A 55 -8.14 5.64 9.19
CA ASN A 55 -8.18 5.45 10.64
C ASN A 55 -8.11 3.96 11.03
N TRP A 56 -8.86 3.09 10.36
CA TRP A 56 -8.87 1.66 10.65
C TRP A 56 -7.56 0.95 10.24
N TRP A 57 -6.95 1.35 9.12
CA TRP A 57 -5.62 0.86 8.76
C TRP A 57 -4.58 1.29 9.80
N GLY A 58 -4.63 2.54 10.26
CA GLY A 58 -3.76 3.01 11.34
C GLY A 58 -3.96 2.23 12.66
N LYS A 59 -5.19 1.85 13.01
CA LYS A 59 -5.44 0.95 14.17
C LYS A 59 -4.78 -0.42 13.97
N LEU A 60 -4.85 -1.00 12.77
CA LEU A 60 -4.21 -2.28 12.49
C LEU A 60 -2.68 -2.19 12.64
N GLU A 61 -2.07 -1.15 12.08
CA GLU A 61 -0.62 -0.90 12.16
C GLU A 61 -0.12 -0.75 13.60
N ARG A 62 -0.96 -0.18 14.49
CA ARG A 62 -0.66 -0.06 15.92
C ARG A 62 -1.04 -1.29 16.73
N GLY A 63 -1.60 -2.33 16.11
CA GLY A 63 -2.06 -3.55 16.79
C GLY A 63 -3.33 -3.37 17.64
N GLU A 64 -4.09 -2.29 17.40
CA GLU A 64 -5.31 -1.95 18.16
C GLU A 64 -6.56 -2.66 17.63
N CYS A 65 -6.48 -3.28 16.46
CA CYS A 65 -7.56 -4.08 15.90
C CYS A 65 -7.02 -5.26 15.08
N THR A 66 -7.90 -6.23 14.83
CA THR A 66 -7.65 -7.33 13.89
C THR A 66 -8.12 -6.98 12.48
N ARG A 67 -7.67 -7.72 11.45
CA ARG A 67 -8.15 -7.55 10.06
C ARG A 67 -9.66 -7.68 9.91
N PRO A 68 -10.34 -8.68 10.48
CA PRO A 68 -11.80 -8.75 10.43
C PRO A 68 -12.48 -7.50 11.02
N GLN A 69 -11.96 -6.97 12.13
CA GLN A 69 -12.48 -5.74 12.74
C GLN A 69 -12.26 -4.52 11.84
N LEU A 70 -11.09 -4.39 11.21
CA LEU A 70 -10.83 -3.34 10.22
C LEU A 70 -11.79 -3.42 9.04
N TYR A 71 -11.95 -4.62 8.48
CA TYR A 71 -12.74 -4.80 7.26
C TYR A 71 -14.19 -4.40 7.44
N LEU A 72 -14.77 -4.65 8.60
CA LEU A 72 -16.15 -4.29 8.89
C LEU A 72 -16.27 -2.91 9.54
N GLY A 73 -15.38 -2.57 10.45
CA GLY A 73 -15.44 -1.36 11.25
C GLY A 73 -15.42 -0.08 10.40
N ARG A 74 -14.59 -0.02 9.36
CA ARG A 74 -14.52 1.14 8.46
C ARG A 74 -15.85 1.42 7.75
N PHE A 75 -16.62 0.38 7.40
CA PHE A 75 -17.95 0.54 6.80
C PHE A 75 -19.01 0.82 7.85
N ALA A 76 -18.92 0.20 9.04
CA ALA A 76 -19.83 0.50 10.14
C ALA A 76 -19.74 1.96 10.57
N ASP A 77 -18.52 2.48 10.77
CA ASP A 77 -18.29 3.88 11.12
C ASP A 77 -18.78 4.81 10.00
N PHE A 78 -18.48 4.49 8.73
CA PHE A 78 -18.97 5.25 7.57
C PHE A 78 -20.51 5.33 7.54
N LEU A 79 -21.20 4.21 7.72
CA LEU A 79 -22.67 4.16 7.73
C LEU A 79 -23.23 5.01 8.88
N GLN A 80 -22.70 4.84 10.09
CA GLN A 80 -23.11 5.55 11.28
C GLN A 80 -22.91 7.08 11.13
N GLU A 81 -21.73 7.52 10.71
CA GLU A 81 -21.40 8.94 10.57
C GLU A 81 -22.29 9.65 9.52
N ASN A 82 -22.73 8.91 8.50
CA ASN A 82 -23.53 9.49 7.43
C ASN A 82 -25.04 9.28 7.56
N GLY A 83 -25.49 8.62 8.66
CA GLY A 83 -26.90 8.32 8.92
C GLY A 83 -27.50 7.37 7.88
N LEU A 84 -26.71 6.41 7.39
CA LEU A 84 -27.10 5.40 6.41
C LEU A 84 -27.37 4.07 7.09
N SER A 85 -28.36 3.36 6.59
CA SER A 85 -28.68 1.99 6.99
C SER A 85 -28.09 1.01 5.96
N GLY A 86 -27.30 0.04 6.41
CA GLY A 86 -26.68 -0.95 5.54
C GLY A 86 -25.97 -2.04 6.35
N ASP A 87 -25.54 -3.08 5.67
CA ASP A 87 -24.76 -4.16 6.26
C ASP A 87 -23.27 -3.98 5.96
N PRO A 88 -22.40 -3.71 6.96
CA PRO A 88 -20.96 -3.61 6.77
C PRO A 88 -20.32 -4.83 6.09
N GLN A 89 -20.86 -6.03 6.32
CA GLN A 89 -20.38 -7.26 5.71
C GLN A 89 -20.67 -7.26 4.20
N ALA A 90 -21.89 -6.91 3.79
CA ALA A 90 -22.25 -6.82 2.37
C ALA A 90 -21.44 -5.75 1.62
N LEU A 91 -21.19 -4.61 2.28
CA LEU A 91 -20.30 -3.56 1.74
C LEU A 91 -18.87 -4.08 1.55
N HIS A 92 -18.32 -4.78 2.55
CA HIS A 92 -16.99 -5.39 2.48
C HIS A 92 -16.88 -6.41 1.34
N GLU A 93 -17.85 -7.31 1.22
CA GLU A 93 -17.86 -8.38 0.20
C GLU A 93 -17.98 -7.81 -1.22
N THR A 94 -18.68 -6.69 -1.39
CA THR A 94 -18.82 -6.00 -2.68
C THR A 94 -17.57 -5.18 -3.00
N TYR A 95 -16.99 -4.49 -2.02
CA TYR A 95 -15.90 -3.54 -2.23
C TYR A 95 -14.60 -4.18 -2.69
N PHE A 96 -14.15 -5.27 -2.06
CA PHE A 96 -12.83 -5.82 -2.35
C PHE A 96 -12.67 -6.41 -3.76
N PRO A 97 -13.65 -7.15 -4.32
CA PRO A 97 -13.59 -7.53 -5.73
C PRO A 97 -13.50 -6.33 -6.66
N LEU A 98 -14.28 -5.27 -6.39
CA LEU A 98 -14.25 -4.04 -7.17
C LEU A 98 -12.92 -3.28 -7.06
N LEU A 99 -12.34 -3.24 -5.86
CA LEU A 99 -10.99 -2.69 -5.66
C LEU A 99 -9.93 -3.49 -6.43
N GLY A 100 -10.09 -4.82 -6.49
CA GLY A 100 -9.22 -5.70 -7.27
C GLY A 100 -9.22 -5.42 -8.78
N GLU A 101 -10.26 -4.78 -9.30
CA GLU A 101 -10.30 -4.37 -10.71
C GLU A 101 -9.36 -3.19 -11.03
N GLY A 102 -8.96 -2.40 -10.02
CA GLY A 102 -8.10 -1.23 -10.19
C GLY A 102 -6.63 -1.58 -10.21
N GLY A 103 -6.07 -1.84 -11.40
CA GLY A 103 -4.64 -2.09 -11.62
C GLY A 103 -3.89 -0.89 -12.19
N ASP A 104 -4.48 0.31 -12.15
CA ASP A 104 -3.88 1.52 -12.69
C ASP A 104 -2.59 1.88 -11.92
N LEU A 105 -1.59 2.33 -12.68
CA LEU A 105 -0.29 2.73 -12.17
C LEU A 105 -0.25 4.24 -11.91
N LEU A 106 0.50 4.62 -10.89
CA LEU A 106 0.92 6.01 -10.77
C LEU A 106 1.77 6.42 -11.98
N PRO A 107 1.66 7.67 -12.47
CA PRO A 107 2.39 8.14 -13.64
C PRO A 107 3.91 7.94 -13.50
N GLY A 108 4.50 7.15 -14.42
CA GLY A 108 5.94 6.86 -14.43
C GLY A 108 6.37 5.62 -13.63
N ALA A 109 5.47 4.95 -12.89
CA ALA A 109 5.81 3.78 -12.08
C ALA A 109 6.34 2.61 -12.92
N GLU A 110 5.76 2.35 -14.08
CA GLU A 110 6.22 1.31 -15.00
C GLU A 110 7.65 1.57 -15.48
N GLU A 111 7.95 2.81 -15.88
CA GLU A 111 9.28 3.19 -16.33
C GLU A 111 10.33 3.07 -15.20
N LEU A 112 9.99 3.49 -13.98
CA LEU A 112 10.84 3.29 -12.80
C LEU A 112 11.22 1.82 -12.64
N VAL A 113 10.23 0.94 -12.59
CA VAL A 113 10.42 -0.51 -12.35
C VAL A 113 11.26 -1.13 -13.47
N LYS A 114 10.97 -0.81 -14.75
CA LYS A 114 11.74 -1.27 -15.92
C LYS A 114 13.21 -0.86 -15.84
N ARG A 115 13.49 0.40 -15.53
CA ARG A 115 14.85 0.92 -15.44
C ARG A 115 15.64 0.29 -14.29
N LEU A 116 15.03 0.12 -13.13
CA LEU A 116 15.67 -0.53 -12.00
C LEU A 116 15.96 -2.01 -12.28
N LYS A 117 15.03 -2.72 -12.92
CA LYS A 117 15.24 -4.10 -13.35
C LYS A 117 16.37 -4.22 -14.37
N ALA A 118 16.37 -3.36 -15.39
CA ALA A 118 17.44 -3.30 -16.40
C ALA A 118 18.82 -2.95 -15.79
N ALA A 119 18.81 -2.14 -14.75
CA ALA A 119 20.00 -1.83 -13.95
C ALA A 119 20.46 -3.02 -13.06
N GLY A 120 19.74 -4.15 -13.02
CA GLY A 120 20.14 -5.37 -12.32
C GLY A 120 19.83 -5.38 -10.83
N TYR A 121 18.80 -4.65 -10.39
CA TYR A 121 18.24 -4.77 -9.05
C TYR A 121 17.28 -5.96 -8.98
N PHE A 122 17.21 -6.61 -7.82
CA PHE A 122 16.18 -7.57 -7.49
C PHE A 122 15.02 -6.83 -6.83
N LEU A 123 13.85 -6.86 -7.47
CA LEU A 123 12.66 -6.12 -7.02
C LEU A 123 11.69 -7.06 -6.33
N TYR A 124 11.21 -6.67 -5.18
CA TYR A 124 10.20 -7.38 -4.38
C TYR A 124 9.08 -6.43 -4.03
N LEU A 125 7.87 -6.94 -4.01
CA LEU A 125 6.71 -6.16 -3.54
C LEU A 125 6.38 -6.55 -2.11
N ILE A 126 6.10 -5.56 -1.26
CA ILE A 126 5.71 -5.73 0.15
C ILE A 126 4.44 -4.91 0.44
N THR A 127 3.31 -5.54 0.74
CA THR A 127 2.04 -4.82 0.89
C THR A 127 1.22 -5.28 2.09
N ASN A 128 0.51 -4.34 2.73
CA ASN A 128 -0.43 -4.61 3.82
C ASN A 128 -1.84 -4.95 3.33
N GLY A 129 -2.13 -4.87 2.04
CA GLY A 129 -3.45 -5.08 1.47
C GLY A 129 -4.00 -6.50 1.63
N LYS A 130 -5.26 -6.69 1.20
CA LYS A 130 -5.91 -8.00 1.16
C LYS A 130 -5.31 -8.85 0.04
N ALA A 131 -4.96 -10.11 0.36
CA ALA A 131 -4.18 -10.96 -0.54
C ALA A 131 -4.81 -11.16 -1.91
N SER A 132 -6.10 -11.51 -1.96
CA SER A 132 -6.82 -11.70 -3.24
C SER A 132 -6.83 -10.42 -4.08
N THR A 133 -7.10 -9.28 -3.44
CA THR A 133 -7.16 -7.97 -4.09
C THR A 133 -5.80 -7.55 -4.64
N GLN A 134 -4.74 -7.67 -3.84
CA GLN A 134 -3.39 -7.26 -4.26
C GLN A 134 -2.85 -8.12 -5.40
N ARG A 135 -3.10 -9.44 -5.39
CA ARG A 135 -2.71 -10.31 -6.50
C ARG A 135 -3.39 -9.90 -7.81
N THR A 136 -4.71 -9.67 -7.78
CA THR A 136 -5.46 -9.25 -8.97
C THR A 136 -4.99 -7.88 -9.47
N ARG A 137 -4.74 -6.92 -8.58
CA ARG A 137 -4.25 -5.58 -8.95
C ARG A 137 -2.85 -5.64 -9.55
N LEU A 138 -1.95 -6.43 -8.96
CA LEU A 138 -0.59 -6.63 -9.49
C LEU A 138 -0.60 -7.29 -10.87
N GLU A 139 -1.45 -8.30 -11.07
CA GLU A 139 -1.62 -8.94 -12.37
C GLU A 139 -2.13 -7.93 -13.42
N ARG A 140 -3.18 -7.18 -13.10
CA ARG A 140 -3.78 -6.18 -13.99
C ARG A 140 -2.86 -5.00 -14.31
N SER A 141 -1.98 -4.65 -13.39
CA SER A 141 -1.02 -3.56 -13.59
C SER A 141 0.07 -3.88 -14.61
N GLY A 142 0.25 -5.16 -14.94
CA GLY A 142 1.35 -5.61 -15.81
C GLY A 142 2.73 -5.56 -15.15
N LEU A 143 2.84 -5.21 -13.87
CA LEU A 143 4.12 -5.12 -13.16
C LEU A 143 4.65 -6.47 -12.67
N GLN A 144 3.80 -7.48 -12.55
CA GLN A 144 4.18 -8.79 -11.99
C GLN A 144 5.49 -9.36 -12.58
N PRO A 145 5.77 -9.30 -13.90
CA PRO A 145 6.99 -9.88 -14.48
C PRO A 145 8.29 -9.22 -14.02
N TYR A 146 8.25 -8.04 -13.44
CA TYR A 146 9.44 -7.32 -13.00
C TYR A 146 9.84 -7.65 -11.56
N PHE A 147 8.94 -8.23 -10.77
CA PHE A 147 9.18 -8.59 -9.38
C PHE A 147 9.59 -10.06 -9.25
N GLU A 148 10.57 -10.32 -8.39
CA GLU A 148 10.99 -11.68 -8.06
C GLU A 148 9.93 -12.40 -7.22
N ASP A 149 9.28 -11.66 -6.29
CA ASP A 149 8.21 -12.16 -5.45
C ASP A 149 7.36 -11.00 -4.90
N CYS A 150 6.17 -11.35 -4.36
CA CYS A 150 5.22 -10.43 -3.75
C CYS A 150 4.82 -10.93 -2.37
N PHE A 151 5.22 -10.21 -1.33
CA PHE A 151 4.93 -10.53 0.06
C PHE A 151 3.72 -9.73 0.55
N ILE A 152 2.63 -10.43 0.80
CA ILE A 152 1.38 -9.84 1.26
C ILE A 152 1.20 -10.18 2.73
N SER A 153 0.98 -9.17 3.55
CA SER A 153 0.91 -9.31 5.00
C SER A 153 -0.22 -10.23 5.49
N GLU A 154 -1.31 -10.39 4.72
CA GLU A 154 -2.37 -11.34 5.05
C GLU A 154 -1.88 -12.79 4.99
N ASP A 155 -0.97 -13.12 4.06
CA ASP A 155 -0.40 -14.47 3.95
C ASP A 155 0.63 -14.77 5.05
N THR A 156 1.28 -13.73 5.58
CA THR A 156 2.34 -13.88 6.58
C THR A 156 1.82 -13.90 8.01
N GLY A 157 0.61 -13.40 8.23
CA GLY A 157 0.04 -13.18 9.56
C GLY A 157 0.55 -11.92 10.28
N PHE A 158 1.50 -11.20 9.70
CA PHE A 158 2.08 -9.96 10.22
C PHE A 158 1.98 -8.84 9.19
N ALA A 159 1.85 -7.59 9.65
CA ALA A 159 1.74 -6.42 8.78
C ALA A 159 2.86 -5.42 9.06
N LYS A 160 3.32 -4.69 8.06
CA LYS A 160 4.17 -3.49 8.27
C LYS A 160 3.44 -2.54 9.24
N PRO A 161 4.11 -1.96 10.24
CA PRO A 161 5.55 -1.89 10.48
C PRO A 161 6.11 -2.99 11.40
N ASP A 162 5.40 -4.08 11.65
CA ASP A 162 5.86 -5.17 12.53
C ASP A 162 7.14 -5.79 11.97
N PHE A 163 8.20 -5.87 12.79
CA PHE A 163 9.47 -6.50 12.43
C PHE A 163 9.29 -7.94 11.92
N ARG A 164 8.32 -8.70 12.47
CA ARG A 164 8.08 -10.09 12.08
C ARG A 164 7.66 -10.26 10.62
N PHE A 165 7.00 -9.23 10.05
CA PHE A 165 6.73 -9.21 8.61
C PHE A 165 8.02 -9.16 7.80
N PHE A 166 8.94 -8.27 8.17
CA PHE A 166 10.22 -8.13 7.48
C PHE A 166 11.13 -9.34 7.68
N ASP A 167 11.14 -9.94 8.88
CA ASP A 167 11.89 -11.18 9.16
C ASP A 167 11.40 -12.33 8.26
N TYR A 168 10.07 -12.47 8.09
CA TYR A 168 9.49 -13.41 7.13
C TYR A 168 9.98 -13.13 5.69
N VAL A 169 9.93 -11.87 5.24
CA VAL A 169 10.39 -11.47 3.90
C VAL A 169 11.86 -11.82 3.71
N PHE A 170 12.72 -11.48 4.66
CA PHE A 170 14.16 -11.74 4.59
C PHE A 170 14.48 -13.22 4.49
N SER A 171 13.75 -14.06 5.22
CA SER A 171 13.93 -15.52 5.20
C SER A 171 13.59 -16.17 3.85
N ARG A 172 12.84 -15.48 2.99
CA ARG A 172 12.39 -15.96 1.68
C ARG A 172 13.20 -15.42 0.51
N ILE A 173 14.02 -14.39 0.71
CA ILE A 173 14.85 -13.81 -0.33
C ILE A 173 16.24 -14.46 -0.29
N PRO A 174 16.62 -15.20 -1.35
CA PRO A 174 17.94 -15.87 -1.40
C PRO A 174 19.09 -14.86 -1.29
N GLY A 175 20.00 -15.09 -0.34
CA GLY A 175 21.19 -14.25 -0.16
C GLY A 175 20.90 -12.82 0.33
N PHE A 176 19.72 -12.58 0.91
CA PHE A 176 19.36 -11.29 1.45
C PHE A 176 20.36 -10.81 2.52
N SER A 177 20.63 -9.52 2.47
CA SER A 177 21.40 -8.84 3.51
C SER A 177 20.78 -7.47 3.75
N ALA A 178 20.47 -7.15 5.00
CA ALA A 178 19.88 -5.86 5.38
C ALA A 178 20.74 -4.67 4.92
N LYS A 179 22.07 -4.79 4.94
CA LYS A 179 22.99 -3.75 4.42
C LYS A 179 22.87 -3.49 2.92
N ARG A 180 22.23 -4.39 2.18
CA ARG A 180 22.02 -4.31 0.72
C ARG A 180 20.53 -4.21 0.37
N GLY A 181 19.66 -4.17 1.37
CA GLY A 181 18.21 -3.98 1.24
C GLY A 181 17.82 -2.51 1.34
N LEU A 182 16.79 -2.12 0.62
CA LEU A 182 16.21 -0.79 0.65
C LEU A 182 14.69 -0.89 0.52
N VAL A 183 13.96 -0.26 1.43
CA VAL A 183 12.50 -0.12 1.33
C VAL A 183 12.15 1.15 0.58
N ILE A 184 11.17 1.09 -0.31
CA ILE A 184 10.64 2.26 -1.04
C ILE A 184 9.12 2.26 -0.85
N GLY A 185 8.59 3.28 -0.18
CA GLY A 185 7.16 3.36 0.13
C GLY A 185 6.72 4.78 0.46
N ASP A 186 5.42 5.01 0.45
CA ASP A 186 4.80 6.32 0.71
C ASP A 186 4.37 6.51 2.17
N SER A 187 4.11 5.41 2.90
CA SER A 187 3.61 5.46 4.27
C SER A 187 4.73 5.57 5.31
N LEU A 188 4.75 6.71 6.05
CA LEU A 188 5.66 6.87 7.18
C LEU A 188 5.42 5.86 8.30
N SER A 189 4.15 5.50 8.57
CA SER A 189 3.78 4.63 9.68
C SER A 189 4.00 3.15 9.40
N SER A 190 3.87 2.71 8.15
CA SER A 190 4.03 1.31 7.78
C SER A 190 5.37 1.01 7.11
N ASP A 191 5.70 1.69 6.01
CA ASP A 191 6.89 1.38 5.21
C ASP A 191 8.16 1.88 5.87
N ILE A 192 8.19 3.17 6.16
CA ILE A 192 9.41 3.83 6.66
C ILE A 192 9.68 3.42 8.11
N GLN A 193 8.66 3.41 8.95
CA GLN A 193 8.79 2.91 10.32
C GLN A 193 9.14 1.41 10.32
N GLY A 194 8.53 0.63 9.42
CA GLY A 194 8.83 -0.79 9.28
C GLY A 194 10.28 -1.04 8.83
N ALA A 195 10.78 -0.27 7.88
CA ALA A 195 12.19 -0.32 7.48
C ALA A 195 13.12 -0.01 8.66
N ALA A 196 12.83 1.05 9.41
CA ALA A 196 13.60 1.42 10.61
C ALA A 196 13.59 0.30 11.67
N ASN A 197 12.42 -0.29 11.94
CA ASN A 197 12.27 -1.41 12.87
C ASN A 197 13.07 -2.66 12.43
N ALA A 198 13.24 -2.83 11.13
CA ALA A 198 13.97 -3.96 10.51
C ALA A 198 15.46 -3.65 10.24
N GLY A 199 15.94 -2.46 10.60
CA GLY A 199 17.33 -2.05 10.36
C GLY A 199 17.69 -1.87 8.90
N LEU A 200 16.71 -1.49 8.06
CA LEU A 200 16.87 -1.19 6.65
C LEU A 200 16.95 0.31 6.40
N ASP A 201 17.70 0.68 5.37
CA ASP A 201 17.60 1.99 4.73
C ASP A 201 16.23 2.11 4.02
N SER A 202 15.72 3.34 3.88
CA SER A 202 14.43 3.57 3.20
C SER A 202 14.42 4.85 2.37
N ILE A 203 13.62 4.82 1.30
CA ILE A 203 13.21 6.00 0.53
C ILE A 203 11.74 6.26 0.84
N TRP A 204 11.47 7.42 1.41
CA TRP A 204 10.11 7.89 1.59
C TRP A 204 9.65 8.60 0.31
N TYR A 205 8.77 7.95 -0.45
CA TYR A 205 8.16 8.52 -1.64
C TYR A 205 6.96 9.38 -1.27
N ALA A 206 7.08 10.68 -1.41
CA ALA A 206 6.04 11.64 -1.05
C ALA A 206 5.97 12.78 -2.07
N PRO A 207 5.30 12.57 -3.24
CA PRO A 207 5.23 13.56 -4.33
C PRO A 207 4.52 14.84 -3.93
N SER A 208 3.60 14.80 -2.98
CA SER A 208 2.99 15.98 -2.38
C SER A 208 3.70 16.40 -1.10
N ALA A 209 3.45 17.63 -0.65
CA ALA A 209 4.01 18.11 0.61
C ALA A 209 3.51 17.25 1.77
N ALA A 210 4.43 16.63 2.48
CA ALA A 210 4.15 15.75 3.61
C ALA A 210 5.05 16.11 4.79
N GLU A 211 4.53 15.97 6.01
CA GLU A 211 5.24 16.28 7.24
C GLU A 211 5.61 15.00 7.99
N ASN A 212 6.87 14.87 8.37
CA ASN A 212 7.33 13.80 9.25
C ASN A 212 7.25 14.23 10.72
N LYS A 213 6.02 14.33 11.26
CA LYS A 213 5.78 14.76 12.65
C LYS A 213 6.42 13.84 13.68
N ASN A 214 6.46 12.54 13.39
CA ASN A 214 7.01 11.52 14.29
C ASN A 214 8.52 11.36 14.17
N LYS A 215 9.17 12.12 13.28
CA LYS A 215 10.63 12.07 13.05
C LYS A 215 11.14 10.66 12.74
N VAL A 216 10.36 9.88 11.97
CA VAL A 216 10.77 8.55 11.51
C VAL A 216 12.01 8.71 10.64
N PRO A 217 13.11 7.98 10.89
CA PRO A 217 14.31 8.10 10.07
C PRO A 217 14.12 7.52 8.67
N TYR A 218 14.66 8.18 7.67
CA TYR A 218 14.72 7.71 6.29
C TYR A 218 16.04 8.11 5.65
N THR A 219 16.44 7.41 4.60
CA THR A 219 17.70 7.68 3.87
C THR A 219 17.50 8.79 2.84
N LEU A 220 16.37 8.77 2.14
CA LEU A 220 16.00 9.78 1.13
C LEU A 220 14.50 10.10 1.23
N LEU A 221 14.16 11.38 1.10
CA LEU A 221 12.82 11.84 0.77
C LEU A 221 12.78 12.11 -0.74
N ALA A 222 12.04 11.28 -1.47
CA ALA A 222 11.87 11.44 -2.92
C ALA A 222 10.51 12.05 -3.25
N ARG A 223 10.51 13.09 -4.07
CA ARG A 223 9.32 13.78 -4.58
C ARG A 223 8.92 13.28 -5.98
N SER A 224 9.82 12.57 -6.65
CA SER A 224 9.58 11.99 -7.97
C SER A 224 10.35 10.67 -8.12
N TYR A 225 9.96 9.88 -9.12
CA TYR A 225 10.68 8.66 -9.48
C TYR A 225 12.07 8.95 -10.07
N GLU A 226 12.26 10.12 -10.70
CA GLU A 226 13.57 10.56 -11.17
C GLU A 226 14.56 10.73 -10.01
N GLU A 227 14.12 11.22 -8.86
CA GLU A 227 14.97 11.32 -7.67
C GLU A 227 15.37 9.94 -7.15
N ILE A 228 14.46 8.96 -7.18
CA ILE A 228 14.75 7.57 -6.84
C ILE A 228 15.78 6.98 -7.82
N LEU A 229 15.56 7.18 -9.13
CA LEU A 229 16.47 6.68 -10.17
C LEU A 229 17.85 7.31 -10.05
N ARG A 230 17.93 8.62 -9.83
CA ARG A 230 19.19 9.33 -9.63
C ARG A 230 19.95 8.78 -8.43
N PHE A 231 19.27 8.58 -7.31
CA PHE A 231 19.87 8.03 -6.09
C PHE A 231 20.39 6.61 -6.29
N LEU A 232 19.73 5.79 -7.10
CA LEU A 232 20.06 4.38 -7.26
C LEU A 232 20.97 4.07 -8.46
N CYS A 233 20.96 4.89 -9.51
CA CYS A 233 21.61 4.59 -10.79
C CYS A 233 22.74 5.53 -11.18
N ASP A 234 22.86 6.72 -10.56
CA ASP A 234 23.87 7.72 -10.92
C ASP A 234 25.13 7.67 -10.02
N GLU A 235 25.36 6.54 -9.31
CA GLU A 235 26.61 6.26 -8.54
C GLU A 235 27.68 5.58 -9.39
#